data_4e6efaaec671f605d56bbd343296b50f
#
_entry.id   4e6efaaec671f605d56bbd343296b50f
#
_cell.length_a   1.000
_cell.length_b   1.000
_cell.length_c   1.000
_cell.angle_alpha   90.00
_cell.angle_beta   90.00
_cell.angle_gamma   90.00
#
_symmetry.space_group_name_H-M   'P 1'
#
loop_
_entity.id
_entity.type
_entity.pdbx_description
1 polymer ?
#
loop_
_entity_poly.entity_id
_entity_poly.type
_entity_poly.pdbx_seq_one_letter_code
_entity_poly.pdbx_strand_id
1 'polypeptide(L)'
;GVIRNKVLLAATSAGLIVNLIYIIFFAKDYFVIYLLNCVTVSLIAVLLYVFNFWAAGDSKLMIILAFLIPARYYENSLLLISSVYYIIFIFLIAYIYIIGESLVLAIKKKKYFCNHIEKRFLKTFAYKYFVSYLYLRTLALTLQSVLGEFYNTNLLLFAFINIFVVLYIHEKEVFHKKIILFILLVFNIALSIWNGLQGIYIVNLNILRNYGMVLLAIFLRYLVSGYNYEEIQTSSVKKGMVLSYSTVVGFIPSKVKGLPRTTSEDMKSRITEEEAEAIRRWEKSKYGKDSIIIIRKIPFAIFIVCGTI
;
A
#
# COMPACT_ATOMS: atom_id res chain seq x y z
N GLY A 1 -18.12 8.68 -7.97
CA GLY A 1 -18.18 9.96 -8.67
C GLY A 1 -16.92 10.16 -9.49
N VAL A 2 -17.06 10.72 -10.68
CA VAL A 2 -15.89 11.05 -11.54
C VAL A 2 -15.70 12.56 -11.49
N ILE A 3 -14.53 13.02 -11.04
CA ILE A 3 -14.19 14.44 -11.08
C ILE A 3 -13.79 14.81 -12.52
N ARG A 4 -14.42 15.85 -13.07
CA ARG A 4 -14.16 16.28 -14.45
C ARG A 4 -12.76 16.90 -14.57
N ASN A 5 -12.02 16.55 -15.62
CA ASN A 5 -10.66 17.07 -15.86
C ASN A 5 -10.58 18.61 -15.87
N LYS A 6 -11.64 19.28 -16.38
CA LYS A 6 -11.70 20.76 -16.37
C LYS A 6 -11.67 21.36 -14.96
N VAL A 7 -12.38 20.73 -14.01
CA VAL A 7 -12.39 21.18 -12.60
C VAL A 7 -11.02 20.96 -11.96
N LEU A 8 -10.40 19.82 -12.27
CA LEU A 8 -9.06 19.49 -11.79
C LEU A 8 -8.01 20.50 -12.29
N LEU A 9 -8.06 20.82 -13.57
CA LEU A 9 -7.15 21.80 -14.16
C LEU A 9 -7.35 23.19 -13.55
N ALA A 10 -8.60 23.64 -13.41
CA ALA A 10 -8.92 24.94 -12.80
C ALA A 10 -8.41 25.01 -11.35
N ALA A 11 -8.61 23.95 -10.55
CA ALA A 11 -8.14 23.90 -9.18
C ALA A 11 -6.60 23.94 -9.10
N THR A 12 -5.91 23.17 -9.94
CA THR A 12 -4.43 23.17 -9.98
C THR A 12 -3.89 24.55 -10.37
N SER A 13 -4.48 25.17 -11.42
CA SER A 13 -4.08 26.52 -11.85
C SER A 13 -4.31 27.56 -10.77
N ALA A 14 -5.45 27.51 -10.11
CA ALA A 14 -5.76 28.42 -9.00
C ALA A 14 -4.76 28.27 -7.84
N GLY A 15 -4.49 27.02 -7.41
CA GLY A 15 -3.53 26.74 -6.36
C GLY A 15 -2.12 27.22 -6.70
N LEU A 16 -1.68 26.97 -7.93
CA LEU A 16 -0.38 27.42 -8.42
C LEU A 16 -0.27 28.93 -8.45
N ILE A 17 -1.28 29.63 -8.99
CA ILE A 17 -1.29 31.11 -9.05
C ILE A 17 -1.25 31.71 -7.64
N VAL A 18 -2.09 31.24 -6.73
CA VAL A 18 -2.13 31.74 -5.33
C VAL A 18 -0.80 31.53 -4.63
N ASN A 19 -0.21 30.33 -4.76
CA ASN A 19 1.08 30.04 -4.14
C ASN A 19 2.22 30.85 -4.78
N LEU A 20 2.24 31.03 -6.10
CA LEU A 20 3.24 31.87 -6.76
C LEU A 20 3.14 33.34 -6.34
N ILE A 21 1.93 33.89 -6.25
CA ILE A 21 1.71 35.25 -5.76
C ILE A 21 2.25 35.36 -4.33
N TYR A 22 1.90 34.41 -3.45
CA TYR A 22 2.39 34.39 -2.07
C TYR A 22 3.92 34.35 -2.00
N ILE A 23 4.55 33.47 -2.78
CA ILE A 23 6.00 33.28 -2.81
C ILE A 23 6.68 34.55 -3.33
N ILE A 24 6.21 35.15 -4.43
CA ILE A 24 6.84 36.34 -5.04
C ILE A 24 6.79 37.54 -4.12
N PHE A 25 5.66 37.76 -3.45
CA PHE A 25 5.46 38.97 -2.67
C PHE A 25 5.86 38.84 -1.20
N PHE A 26 5.77 37.64 -0.62
CA PHE A 26 5.92 37.49 0.84
C PHE A 26 7.02 36.53 1.26
N ALA A 27 7.42 35.56 0.43
CA ALA A 27 8.23 34.43 0.91
C ALA A 27 9.05 33.77 -0.18
N LYS A 28 9.97 34.51 -0.82
CA LYS A 28 10.80 34.06 -1.95
C LYS A 28 11.60 32.76 -1.65
N ASP A 29 12.02 32.59 -0.40
CA ASP A 29 12.82 31.45 0.04
C ASP A 29 12.06 30.12 -0.04
N TYR A 30 10.72 30.15 -0.03
CA TYR A 30 9.89 28.96 -0.16
C TYR A 30 9.75 28.42 -1.59
N PHE A 31 10.21 29.15 -2.60
CA PHE A 31 10.01 28.76 -4.00
C PHE A 31 10.58 27.39 -4.33
N VAL A 32 11.84 27.16 -3.95
CA VAL A 32 12.53 25.88 -4.24
C VAL A 32 11.88 24.74 -3.47
N ILE A 33 11.56 24.95 -2.18
CA ILE A 33 10.94 23.94 -1.32
C ILE A 33 9.56 23.58 -1.85
N TYR A 34 8.75 24.56 -2.22
CA TYR A 34 7.42 24.33 -2.79
C TYR A 34 7.48 23.54 -4.09
N LEU A 35 8.33 23.97 -5.03
CA LEU A 35 8.48 23.31 -6.33
C LEU A 35 8.96 21.86 -6.16
N LEU A 36 9.95 21.65 -5.30
CA LEU A 36 10.51 20.33 -5.06
C LEU A 36 9.48 19.36 -4.45
N ASN A 37 8.65 19.82 -3.52
CA ASN A 37 7.58 19.04 -2.94
C ASN A 37 6.47 18.72 -3.95
N CYS A 38 6.03 19.68 -4.75
CA CYS A 38 5.04 19.47 -5.80
C CYS A 38 5.52 18.48 -6.86
N VAL A 39 6.78 18.57 -7.29
CA VAL A 39 7.39 17.63 -8.25
C VAL A 39 7.48 16.23 -7.64
N THR A 40 7.92 16.10 -6.40
CA THR A 40 8.05 14.80 -5.71
C THR A 40 6.69 14.11 -5.57
N VAL A 41 5.66 14.82 -5.11
CA VAL A 41 4.30 14.26 -5.01
C VAL A 41 3.77 13.84 -6.39
N SER A 42 3.98 14.68 -7.40
CA SER A 42 3.55 14.38 -8.76
C SER A 42 4.23 13.12 -9.31
N LEU A 43 5.53 12.99 -9.09
CA LEU A 43 6.31 11.82 -9.51
C LEU A 43 5.83 10.55 -8.79
N ILE A 44 5.64 10.60 -7.47
CA ILE A 44 5.14 9.46 -6.69
C ILE A 44 3.72 9.09 -7.13
N ALA A 45 2.83 10.07 -7.33
CA ALA A 45 1.47 9.83 -7.78
C ALA A 45 1.42 9.16 -9.15
N VAL A 46 2.29 9.57 -10.08
CA VAL A 46 2.43 8.93 -11.40
C VAL A 46 2.99 7.52 -11.28
N LEU A 47 4.02 7.30 -10.46
CA LEU A 47 4.58 5.97 -10.21
C LEU A 47 3.54 5.01 -9.63
N LEU A 48 2.77 5.43 -8.64
CA LEU A 48 1.70 4.62 -8.05
C LEU A 48 0.62 4.26 -9.08
N TYR A 49 0.34 5.14 -10.03
CA TYR A 49 -0.56 4.85 -11.14
C TYR A 49 0.07 3.86 -12.14
N VAL A 50 1.32 4.07 -12.55
CA VAL A 50 2.02 3.19 -13.51
C VAL A 50 2.15 1.77 -12.97
N PHE A 51 2.44 1.63 -11.68
CA PHE A 51 2.50 0.33 -11.00
C PHE A 51 1.12 -0.24 -10.65
N ASN A 52 0.02 0.41 -11.03
CA ASN A 52 -1.36 -0.01 -10.79
C ASN A 52 -1.76 -0.15 -9.30
N PHE A 53 -1.08 0.56 -8.40
CA PHE A 53 -1.47 0.60 -6.99
C PHE A 53 -2.78 1.35 -6.77
N TRP A 54 -3.06 2.39 -7.58
CA TRP A 54 -4.31 3.14 -7.50
C TRP A 54 -4.81 3.62 -8.88
N ALA A 55 -6.01 4.22 -8.89
CA ALA A 55 -6.65 4.66 -10.13
C ALA A 55 -6.08 6.01 -10.60
N ALA A 56 -6.16 6.27 -11.92
CA ALA A 56 -5.76 7.56 -12.52
C ALA A 56 -6.44 8.77 -11.86
N GLY A 57 -7.68 8.62 -11.35
CA GLY A 57 -8.40 9.67 -10.64
C GLY A 57 -7.74 10.04 -9.31
N ASP A 58 -7.24 9.05 -8.58
CA ASP A 58 -6.58 9.24 -7.29
C ASP A 58 -5.23 9.97 -7.48
N SER A 59 -4.46 9.58 -8.50
CA SER A 59 -3.21 10.25 -8.86
C SER A 59 -3.42 11.73 -9.22
N LYS A 60 -4.43 12.02 -10.04
CA LYS A 60 -4.78 13.41 -10.39
C LYS A 60 -5.17 14.21 -9.15
N LEU A 61 -6.00 13.63 -8.28
CA LEU A 61 -6.43 14.30 -7.05
C LEU A 61 -5.24 14.63 -6.16
N MET A 62 -4.31 13.69 -6.00
CA MET A 62 -3.12 13.89 -5.19
C MET A 62 -2.21 14.99 -5.74
N ILE A 63 -1.99 15.03 -7.05
CA ILE A 63 -1.21 16.08 -7.71
C ILE A 63 -1.86 17.46 -7.44
N ILE A 64 -3.19 17.57 -7.62
CA ILE A 64 -3.90 18.81 -7.40
C ILE A 64 -3.76 19.30 -5.97
N LEU A 65 -3.94 18.42 -5.00
CA LEU A 65 -3.81 18.77 -3.58
C LEU A 65 -2.40 19.27 -3.26
N ALA A 66 -1.35 18.67 -3.86
CA ALA A 66 0.01 19.18 -3.69
C ALA A 66 0.17 20.64 -4.15
N PHE A 67 -0.47 21.02 -5.25
CA PHE A 67 -0.44 22.42 -5.73
C PHE A 67 -1.34 23.37 -4.94
N LEU A 68 -2.37 22.83 -4.27
CA LEU A 68 -3.30 23.62 -3.45
C LEU A 68 -2.77 23.88 -2.03
N ILE A 69 -1.89 23.02 -1.51
CA ILE A 69 -1.29 23.21 -0.18
C ILE A 69 -0.47 24.49 -0.19
N PRO A 70 -0.68 25.42 0.77
CA PRO A 70 0.11 26.64 0.86
C PRO A 70 1.61 26.33 1.04
N ALA A 71 2.45 27.07 0.31
CA ALA A 71 3.90 26.85 0.28
C ALA A 71 4.54 26.81 1.69
N ARG A 72 4.00 27.58 2.63
CA ARG A 72 4.45 27.62 4.03
C ARG A 72 4.39 26.27 4.73
N TYR A 73 3.42 25.41 4.42
CA TYR A 73 3.28 24.08 5.05
C TYR A 73 4.30 23.07 4.55
N TYR A 74 5.03 23.38 3.48
CA TYR A 74 6.13 22.56 3.02
C TYR A 74 7.45 22.84 3.75
N GLU A 75 7.51 23.92 4.53
CA GLU A 75 8.66 24.20 5.37
C GLU A 75 8.73 23.18 6.52
N ASN A 76 9.79 22.42 6.54
CA ASN A 76 10.09 21.54 7.66
C ASN A 76 11.60 21.57 7.92
N SER A 77 11.99 21.89 9.14
CA SER A 77 13.38 21.93 9.57
C SER A 77 14.13 20.60 9.45
N LEU A 78 13.40 19.48 9.37
CA LEU A 78 13.95 18.14 9.36
C LEU A 78 14.08 17.53 7.95
N LEU A 79 13.22 17.93 7.00
CA LEU A 79 13.17 17.38 5.66
C LEU A 79 12.84 18.42 4.61
N LEU A 80 13.71 18.57 3.60
CA LEU A 80 13.43 19.37 2.40
C LEU A 80 12.17 18.92 1.64
N ILE A 81 11.78 17.64 1.81
CA ILE A 81 10.64 17.01 1.14
C ILE A 81 9.60 16.57 2.19
N SER A 82 8.98 17.55 2.82
CA SER A 82 7.93 17.32 3.83
C SER A 82 6.67 16.62 3.27
N SER A 83 6.43 16.76 1.97
CA SER A 83 5.32 16.09 1.27
C SER A 83 5.32 14.55 1.38
N VAL A 84 6.45 13.94 1.66
CA VAL A 84 6.52 12.49 1.93
C VAL A 84 5.67 12.11 3.15
N TYR A 85 5.60 12.98 4.17
CA TYR A 85 4.76 12.74 5.34
C TYR A 85 3.27 12.72 4.99
N TYR A 86 2.80 13.60 4.10
CA TYR A 86 1.40 13.58 3.64
C TYR A 86 1.06 12.25 2.99
N ILE A 87 1.97 11.72 2.16
CA ILE A 87 1.79 10.42 1.51
C ILE A 87 1.72 9.30 2.56
N ILE A 88 2.61 9.32 3.55
CA ILE A 88 2.60 8.36 4.66
C ILE A 88 1.28 8.43 5.42
N PHE A 89 0.78 9.62 5.74
CA PHE A 89 -0.49 9.80 6.45
C PHE A 89 -1.69 9.31 5.64
N ILE A 90 -1.73 9.55 4.33
CA ILE A 90 -2.78 9.03 3.44
C ILE A 90 -2.84 7.50 3.53
N PHE A 91 -1.70 6.83 3.40
CA PHE A 91 -1.64 5.37 3.50
C PHE A 91 -1.96 4.86 4.91
N LEU A 92 -1.52 5.58 5.94
CA LEU A 92 -1.81 5.24 7.34
C LEU A 92 -3.32 5.28 7.62
N ILE A 93 -4.00 6.35 7.21
CA ILE A 93 -5.46 6.51 7.39
C ILE A 93 -6.21 5.42 6.61
N ALA A 94 -5.83 5.17 5.35
CA ALA A 94 -6.40 4.10 4.55
C ALA A 94 -6.22 2.73 5.23
N TYR A 95 -5.05 2.47 5.77
CA TYR A 95 -4.72 1.22 6.44
C TYR A 95 -5.52 1.02 7.74
N ILE A 96 -5.62 2.06 8.56
CA ILE A 96 -6.45 2.05 9.79
C ILE A 96 -7.92 1.76 9.44
N TYR A 97 -8.43 2.39 8.40
CA TYR A 97 -9.79 2.16 7.93
C TYR A 97 -10.00 0.68 7.51
N ILE A 98 -9.11 0.13 6.69
CA ILE A 98 -9.17 -1.26 6.23
C ILE A 98 -9.13 -2.24 7.40
N ILE A 99 -8.27 -1.97 8.40
CA ILE A 99 -8.20 -2.77 9.63
C ILE A 99 -9.53 -2.73 10.38
N GLY A 100 -10.06 -1.54 10.60
CA GLY A 100 -11.34 -1.36 11.30
C GLY A 100 -12.48 -2.12 10.62
N GLU A 101 -12.61 -1.99 9.30
CA GLU A 101 -13.62 -2.71 8.52
C GLU A 101 -13.37 -4.23 8.50
N SER A 102 -12.12 -4.66 8.41
CA SER A 102 -11.76 -6.09 8.48
C SER A 102 -12.13 -6.71 9.83
N LEU A 103 -11.91 -6.00 10.93
CA LEU A 103 -12.31 -6.44 12.28
C LEU A 103 -13.84 -6.53 12.40
N VAL A 104 -14.57 -5.52 11.92
CA VAL A 104 -16.04 -5.54 11.93
C VAL A 104 -16.58 -6.72 11.11
N LEU A 105 -16.00 -6.99 9.95
CA LEU A 105 -16.40 -8.15 9.13
C LEU A 105 -16.04 -9.48 9.78
N ALA A 106 -14.89 -9.58 10.43
CA ALA A 106 -14.48 -10.79 11.16
C ALA A 106 -15.45 -11.11 12.30
N ILE A 107 -15.89 -10.08 13.05
CA ILE A 107 -16.86 -10.23 14.12
C ILE A 107 -18.24 -10.64 13.58
N LYS A 108 -18.71 -9.99 12.51
CA LYS A 108 -20.03 -10.25 11.94
C LYS A 108 -20.12 -11.63 11.25
N LYS A 109 -19.09 -12.05 10.57
CA LYS A 109 -19.11 -13.27 9.72
C LYS A 109 -18.43 -14.49 10.34
N LYS A 110 -18.17 -14.54 11.65
CA LYS A 110 -17.56 -15.65 12.43
C LYS A 110 -16.70 -16.69 11.65
N LYS A 111 -16.93 -16.81 10.35
CA LYS A 111 -16.32 -17.77 9.41
C LYS A 111 -14.87 -17.45 9.02
N TYR A 112 -14.48 -16.17 9.08
CA TYR A 112 -13.15 -15.74 8.59
C TYR A 112 -12.02 -15.99 9.58
N PHE A 113 -12.31 -16.01 10.88
CA PHE A 113 -11.30 -16.17 11.92
C PHE A 113 -10.93 -17.62 12.22
N CYS A 114 -11.87 -18.56 12.09
CA CYS A 114 -11.66 -19.95 12.51
C CYS A 114 -11.05 -20.88 11.46
N ASN A 115 -11.20 -20.60 10.16
CA ASN A 115 -10.78 -21.54 9.11
C ASN A 115 -9.32 -21.42 8.68
N HIS A 116 -8.55 -20.45 9.19
CA HIS A 116 -7.18 -20.20 8.72
C HIS A 116 -6.07 -20.34 9.78
N ILE A 117 -6.42 -20.66 11.03
CA ILE A 117 -5.42 -20.88 12.08
C ILE A 117 -5.17 -22.40 12.21
N GLU A 118 -4.55 -22.99 11.21
CA GLU A 118 -3.95 -24.34 11.36
C GLU A 118 -2.70 -24.24 12.24
N LYS A 119 -2.41 -25.33 13.03
CA LYS A 119 -1.15 -25.43 13.81
C LYS A 119 0.11 -25.22 12.94
N ARG A 120 0.02 -25.56 11.66
CA ARG A 120 1.06 -25.34 10.65
C ARG A 120 1.30 -23.85 10.38
N PHE A 121 0.29 -23.01 10.55
CA PHE A 121 0.36 -21.56 10.42
C PHE A 121 1.34 -20.94 11.41
N LEU A 122 1.23 -21.26 12.70
CA LEU A 122 2.11 -20.68 13.73
C LEU A 122 3.58 -20.96 13.47
N LYS A 123 3.91 -22.20 13.04
CA LYS A 123 5.29 -22.57 12.70
C LYS A 123 5.80 -21.83 11.47
N THR A 124 5.00 -21.75 10.41
CA THR A 124 5.33 -21.00 9.18
C THR A 124 5.43 -19.51 9.46
N PHE A 125 4.56 -18.97 10.30
CA PHE A 125 4.57 -17.58 10.74
C PHE A 125 5.85 -17.25 11.52
N ALA A 126 6.23 -18.07 12.50
CA ALA A 126 7.44 -17.86 13.28
C ALA A 126 8.70 -17.88 12.40
N TYR A 127 8.78 -18.81 11.45
CA TYR A 127 9.89 -18.88 10.50
C TYR A 127 9.95 -17.63 9.60
N LYS A 128 8.85 -17.27 8.98
CA LYS A 128 8.78 -16.08 8.10
C LYS A 128 9.05 -14.79 8.87
N TYR A 129 8.60 -14.72 10.11
CA TYR A 129 8.91 -13.62 11.00
C TYR A 129 10.42 -13.50 11.27
N PHE A 130 11.08 -14.62 11.62
CA PHE A 130 12.52 -14.64 11.84
C PHE A 130 13.30 -14.19 10.59
N VAL A 131 12.92 -14.68 9.42
CA VAL A 131 13.50 -14.27 8.14
C VAL A 131 13.36 -12.76 7.92
N SER A 132 12.14 -12.24 8.04
CA SER A 132 11.86 -10.81 7.87
C SER A 132 12.65 -9.95 8.86
N TYR A 133 12.75 -10.39 10.10
CA TYR A 133 13.57 -9.72 11.12
C TYR A 133 15.05 -9.64 10.73
N LEU A 134 15.62 -10.74 10.23
CA LEU A 134 17.03 -10.78 9.83
C LEU A 134 17.33 -9.76 8.73
N TYR A 135 16.44 -9.65 7.73
CA TYR A 135 16.55 -8.63 6.68
C TYR A 135 16.41 -7.21 7.22
N LEU A 136 15.40 -6.96 8.05
CA LEU A 136 15.19 -5.63 8.62
C LEU A 136 16.35 -5.18 9.49
N ARG A 137 16.88 -6.08 10.31
CA ARG A 137 18.04 -5.76 11.13
C ARG A 137 19.27 -5.42 10.28
N THR A 138 19.51 -6.20 9.24
CA THR A 138 20.62 -5.92 8.31
C THR A 138 20.43 -4.57 7.62
N LEU A 139 19.24 -4.29 7.14
CA LEU A 139 18.89 -3.01 6.51
C LEU A 139 19.09 -1.83 7.49
N ALA A 140 18.57 -1.97 8.72
CA ALA A 140 18.69 -0.94 9.74
C ALA A 140 20.17 -0.66 10.10
N LEU A 141 20.97 -1.70 10.28
CA LEU A 141 22.40 -1.58 10.57
C LEU A 141 23.15 -0.88 9.41
N THR A 142 22.86 -1.27 8.18
CA THR A 142 23.47 -0.67 6.98
C THR A 142 23.06 0.80 6.82
N LEU A 143 21.76 1.10 6.95
CA LEU A 143 21.26 2.47 6.83
C LEU A 143 21.83 3.37 7.94
N GLN A 144 21.92 2.87 9.16
CA GLN A 144 22.51 3.62 10.27
C GLN A 144 24.00 3.89 10.05
N SER A 145 24.75 2.93 9.51
CA SER A 145 26.19 3.11 9.20
C SER A 145 26.40 4.12 8.07
N VAL A 146 25.49 4.21 7.09
CA VAL A 146 25.62 5.09 5.92
C VAL A 146 25.03 6.47 6.18
N LEU A 147 23.86 6.54 6.80
CA LEU A 147 23.06 7.77 6.95
C LEU A 147 23.23 8.45 8.33
N GLY A 148 23.79 7.74 9.33
CA GLY A 148 24.08 8.30 10.65
C GLY A 148 22.86 8.96 11.31
N GLU A 149 23.00 10.24 11.64
CA GLU A 149 21.94 11.00 12.31
C GLU A 149 20.67 11.15 11.47
N PHE A 150 20.78 11.23 10.14
CA PHE A 150 19.61 11.31 9.27
C PHE A 150 18.69 10.11 9.43
N TYR A 151 19.23 8.90 9.60
CA TYR A 151 18.43 7.71 9.88
C TYR A 151 17.71 7.83 11.22
N ASN A 152 18.40 8.30 12.26
CA ASN A 152 17.85 8.42 13.61
C ASN A 152 16.75 9.50 13.73
N THR A 153 16.92 10.60 13.04
CA THR A 153 15.92 11.70 13.03
C THR A 153 14.68 11.36 12.22
N ASN A 154 14.79 10.49 11.21
CA ASN A 154 13.68 10.13 10.32
C ASN A 154 13.17 8.70 10.54
N LEU A 155 13.19 8.19 11.77
CA LEU A 155 12.79 6.81 12.10
C LEU A 155 11.40 6.43 11.60
N LEU A 156 10.46 7.38 11.54
CA LEU A 156 9.09 7.15 11.07
C LEU A 156 9.05 6.86 9.56
N LEU A 157 9.82 7.60 8.78
CA LEU A 157 9.99 7.35 7.34
C LEU A 157 10.58 5.96 7.09
N PHE A 158 11.66 5.62 7.79
CA PHE A 158 12.31 4.32 7.64
C PHE A 158 11.45 3.17 8.17
N ALA A 159 10.65 3.39 9.23
CA ALA A 159 9.69 2.40 9.70
C ALA A 159 8.63 2.09 8.63
N PHE A 160 8.15 3.12 7.93
CA PHE A 160 7.20 2.95 6.84
C PHE A 160 7.82 2.17 5.66
N ILE A 161 9.04 2.52 5.24
CA ILE A 161 9.78 1.77 4.22
C ILE A 161 9.99 0.32 4.64
N ASN A 162 10.35 0.09 5.90
CA ASN A 162 10.58 -1.24 6.45
C ASN A 162 9.33 -2.12 6.39
N ILE A 163 8.13 -1.57 6.57
CA ILE A 163 6.87 -2.32 6.42
C ILE A 163 6.74 -2.87 5.00
N PHE A 164 6.97 -2.06 3.97
CA PHE A 164 6.92 -2.51 2.58
C PHE A 164 7.99 -3.57 2.27
N VAL A 165 9.22 -3.37 2.75
CA VAL A 165 10.30 -4.32 2.60
C VAL A 165 9.94 -5.67 3.21
N VAL A 166 9.37 -5.68 4.42
CA VAL A 166 8.91 -6.91 5.08
C VAL A 166 7.83 -7.62 4.28
N LEU A 167 6.82 -6.89 3.84
CA LEU A 167 5.73 -7.46 3.06
C LEU A 167 6.24 -8.09 1.75
N TYR A 168 7.17 -7.40 1.07
CA TYR A 168 7.79 -7.91 -0.15
C TYR A 168 8.62 -9.18 0.08
N ILE A 169 9.47 -9.19 1.12
CA ILE A 169 10.29 -10.35 1.49
C ILE A 169 9.41 -11.53 1.87
N HIS A 170 8.31 -11.27 2.60
CA HIS A 170 7.39 -12.32 3.03
C HIS A 170 6.72 -13.06 1.86
N GLU A 171 6.53 -12.39 0.72
CA GLU A 171 5.88 -12.97 -0.46
C GLU A 171 6.81 -13.80 -1.34
N LYS A 172 8.07 -13.40 -1.42
CA LYS A 172 9.00 -13.96 -2.40
C LYS A 172 9.82 -15.10 -1.83
N GLU A 173 9.64 -16.31 -2.34
CA GLU A 173 10.37 -17.53 -1.91
C GLU A 173 11.89 -17.42 -2.08
N VAL A 174 12.34 -16.57 -3.01
CA VAL A 174 13.79 -16.35 -3.24
C VAL A 174 14.50 -15.91 -1.95
N PHE A 175 13.88 -15.05 -1.15
CA PHE A 175 14.45 -14.55 0.10
C PHE A 175 14.48 -15.60 1.23
N HIS A 176 13.78 -16.73 1.07
CA HIS A 176 13.73 -17.81 2.04
C HIS A 176 14.75 -18.94 1.75
N LYS A 177 15.59 -18.79 0.72
CA LYS A 177 16.64 -19.76 0.41
C LYS A 177 17.69 -19.81 1.53
N LYS A 178 18.02 -21.00 2.02
CA LYS A 178 18.95 -21.21 3.14
C LYS A 178 20.32 -20.57 2.93
N ILE A 179 20.84 -20.58 1.71
CA ILE A 179 22.14 -19.96 1.36
C ILE A 179 22.09 -18.44 1.58
N ILE A 180 21.03 -17.80 1.09
CA ILE A 180 20.86 -16.34 1.24
C ILE A 180 20.72 -15.96 2.71
N LEU A 181 19.94 -16.73 3.48
CA LEU A 181 19.79 -16.51 4.91
C LEU A 181 21.09 -16.69 5.68
N PHE A 182 21.93 -17.67 5.29
CA PHE A 182 23.24 -17.87 5.90
C PHE A 182 24.17 -16.68 5.62
N ILE A 183 24.27 -16.24 4.37
CA ILE A 183 25.06 -15.07 3.98
C ILE A 183 24.59 -13.83 4.75
N LEU A 184 23.29 -13.61 4.83
CA LEU A 184 22.70 -12.49 5.54
C LEU A 184 23.00 -12.53 7.04
N LEU A 185 22.99 -13.71 7.65
CA LEU A 185 23.32 -13.90 9.06
C LEU A 185 24.79 -13.57 9.33
N VAL A 186 25.70 -14.06 8.49
CA VAL A 186 27.15 -13.74 8.60
C VAL A 186 27.38 -12.23 8.44
N PHE A 187 26.73 -11.62 7.46
CA PHE A 187 26.82 -10.17 7.22
C PHE A 187 26.26 -9.36 8.40
N ASN A 188 25.16 -9.80 8.97
CA ASN A 188 24.57 -9.18 10.16
C ASN A 188 25.49 -9.23 11.37
N ILE A 189 26.16 -10.37 11.60
CA ILE A 189 27.14 -10.51 12.68
C ILE A 189 28.34 -9.58 12.43
N ALA A 190 28.86 -9.56 11.21
CA ALA A 190 29.99 -8.71 10.84
C ALA A 190 29.68 -7.22 11.06
N LEU A 191 28.51 -6.76 10.59
CA LEU A 191 28.04 -5.38 10.82
C LEU A 191 27.83 -5.06 12.30
N SER A 192 27.32 -6.02 13.09
CA SER A 192 27.12 -5.83 14.52
C SER A 192 28.45 -5.67 15.26
N ILE A 193 29.46 -6.45 14.88
CA ILE A 193 30.82 -6.33 15.43
C ILE A 193 31.42 -4.98 15.02
N TRP A 194 31.32 -4.60 13.75
CA TRP A 194 31.83 -3.33 13.25
C TRP A 194 31.24 -2.13 13.98
N ASN A 195 29.93 -2.10 14.12
CA ASN A 195 29.24 -1.02 14.84
C ASN A 195 29.57 -1.03 16.34
N GLY A 196 29.76 -2.20 16.95
CA GLY A 196 30.18 -2.34 18.32
C GLY A 196 31.59 -1.77 18.57
N LEU A 197 32.52 -1.98 17.63
CA LEU A 197 33.86 -1.41 17.68
C LEU A 197 33.86 0.12 17.54
N GLN A 198 32.87 0.69 16.87
CA GLN A 198 32.68 2.14 16.75
C GLN A 198 31.92 2.74 17.94
N GLY A 199 31.57 1.97 18.96
CA GLY A 199 30.79 2.44 20.11
C GLY A 199 29.31 2.63 19.84
N ILE A 200 28.83 2.19 18.67
CA ILE A 200 27.41 2.25 18.30
C ILE A 200 26.69 1.01 18.85
N TYR A 201 26.28 1.09 20.10
CA TYR A 201 25.53 -0.01 20.73
C TYR A 201 24.07 0.01 20.28
N ILE A 202 23.67 -0.96 19.44
CA ILE A 202 22.30 -1.09 18.91
C ILE A 202 21.42 -1.97 19.82
N VAL A 203 21.83 -2.18 21.06
CA VAL A 203 20.96 -2.83 22.06
C VAL A 203 20.07 -1.77 22.68
N ASN A 204 19.08 -1.30 21.92
CA ASN A 204 18.07 -0.35 22.38
C ASN A 204 16.68 -0.99 22.38
N LEU A 205 15.80 -0.50 23.24
CA LEU A 205 14.34 -0.74 23.23
C LEU A 205 13.73 -0.61 21.81
N ASN A 206 14.41 0.10 20.90
CA ASN A 206 14.08 0.20 19.48
C ASN A 206 14.03 -1.15 18.76
N ILE A 207 14.82 -2.15 19.18
CA ILE A 207 14.77 -3.51 18.63
C ILE A 207 13.42 -4.14 18.96
N LEU A 208 12.97 -4.08 20.20
CA LEU A 208 11.69 -4.62 20.63
C LEU A 208 10.51 -3.92 19.94
N ARG A 209 10.61 -2.60 19.76
CA ARG A 209 9.63 -1.81 19.00
C ARG A 209 9.57 -2.22 17.54
N ASN A 210 10.71 -2.40 16.88
CA ASN A 210 10.77 -2.84 15.49
C ASN A 210 10.22 -4.27 15.33
N TYR A 211 10.48 -5.15 16.28
CA TYR A 211 9.85 -6.47 16.35
C TYR A 211 8.33 -6.39 16.46
N GLY A 212 7.84 -5.56 17.36
CA GLY A 212 6.40 -5.36 17.54
C GLY A 212 5.74 -4.84 16.27
N MET A 213 6.38 -3.89 15.56
CA MET A 213 5.87 -3.36 14.29
C MET A 213 5.84 -4.42 13.17
N VAL A 214 6.87 -5.24 13.05
CA VAL A 214 6.88 -6.34 12.07
C VAL A 214 5.80 -7.37 12.36
N LEU A 215 5.68 -7.77 13.63
CA LEU A 215 4.61 -8.67 14.09
C LEU A 215 3.23 -8.11 13.77
N LEU A 216 3.03 -6.84 14.10
CA LEU A 216 1.79 -6.12 13.82
C LEU A 216 1.51 -6.08 12.32
N ALA A 217 2.49 -5.72 11.48
CA ALA A 217 2.34 -5.65 10.03
C ALA A 217 1.93 -7.01 9.43
N ILE A 218 2.57 -8.10 9.85
CA ILE A 218 2.24 -9.45 9.39
C ILE A 218 0.84 -9.88 9.88
N PHE A 219 0.51 -9.59 11.14
CA PHE A 219 -0.82 -9.89 11.70
C PHE A 219 -1.92 -9.11 10.98
N LEU A 220 -1.70 -7.81 10.77
CA LEU A 220 -2.66 -6.94 10.08
C LEU A 220 -2.83 -7.34 8.62
N ARG A 221 -1.76 -7.75 7.94
CA ARG A 221 -1.88 -8.31 6.60
C ARG A 221 -2.79 -9.54 6.57
N TYR A 222 -2.69 -10.39 7.57
CA TYR A 222 -3.54 -11.57 7.69
C TYR A 222 -5.01 -11.21 7.87
N LEU A 223 -5.30 -10.22 8.70
CA LEU A 223 -6.64 -9.67 8.88
C LEU A 223 -7.20 -9.09 7.57
N VAL A 224 -6.37 -8.32 6.85
CA VAL A 224 -6.77 -7.63 5.62
C VAL A 224 -6.89 -8.59 4.44
N SER A 225 -6.19 -9.73 4.42
CA SER A 225 -6.23 -10.66 3.29
C SER A 225 -7.64 -11.15 2.94
N GLY A 226 -8.50 -11.33 3.94
CA GLY A 226 -9.92 -11.69 3.74
C GLY A 226 -10.80 -10.49 3.32
N TYR A 227 -10.35 -9.25 3.55
CA TYR A 227 -11.10 -8.05 3.24
C TYR A 227 -11.17 -7.75 1.74
N ASN A 228 -10.15 -8.13 1.00
CA ASN A 228 -10.04 -7.84 -0.42
C ASN A 228 -11.13 -8.51 -1.26
N TYR A 229 -11.80 -9.53 -0.73
CA TYR A 229 -12.80 -10.30 -1.42
C TYR A 229 -14.19 -10.04 -0.87
N GLU A 230 -15.14 -9.91 -1.77
CA GLU A 230 -16.55 -9.73 -1.47
C GLU A 230 -17.39 -10.72 -2.28
N GLU A 231 -18.27 -11.45 -1.60
CA GLU A 231 -19.24 -12.31 -2.24
C GLU A 231 -20.49 -11.51 -2.58
N ILE A 232 -20.86 -11.49 -3.85
CA ILE A 232 -22.04 -10.81 -4.37
C ILE A 232 -22.94 -11.79 -5.11
N GLN A 233 -24.23 -11.47 -5.22
CA GLN A 233 -25.13 -12.21 -6.10
C GLN A 233 -24.70 -12.03 -7.56
N THR A 234 -24.70 -13.11 -8.33
CA THR A 234 -24.28 -13.11 -9.74
C THR A 234 -25.13 -12.16 -10.59
N SER A 235 -26.44 -12.07 -10.27
CA SER A 235 -27.38 -11.12 -10.90
C SER A 235 -27.00 -9.65 -10.69
N SER A 236 -26.29 -9.31 -9.62
CA SER A 236 -25.90 -7.94 -9.26
C SER A 236 -24.60 -7.46 -9.91
N VAL A 237 -23.99 -8.28 -10.76
CA VAL A 237 -22.73 -7.93 -11.45
C VAL A 237 -22.90 -6.73 -12.36
N LYS A 238 -21.95 -5.78 -12.28
CA LYS A 238 -21.94 -4.54 -13.06
C LYS A 238 -20.59 -4.31 -13.72
N LYS A 239 -20.61 -3.61 -14.85
CA LYS A 239 -19.41 -3.10 -15.51
C LYS A 239 -18.42 -2.46 -14.56
N GLY A 240 -17.14 -2.72 -14.78
CA GLY A 240 -16.05 -2.12 -14.00
C GLY A 240 -15.78 -2.79 -12.66
N MET A 241 -16.45 -3.89 -12.32
CA MET A 241 -16.05 -4.78 -11.22
C MET A 241 -14.82 -5.58 -11.63
N VAL A 242 -14.06 -6.06 -10.66
CA VAL A 242 -12.92 -6.96 -10.88
C VAL A 242 -13.27 -8.30 -10.24
N LEU A 243 -13.18 -9.37 -11.01
CA LEU A 243 -13.48 -10.71 -10.55
C LEU A 243 -12.27 -11.34 -9.86
N SER A 244 -12.54 -12.16 -8.84
CA SER A 244 -11.49 -12.99 -8.25
C SER A 244 -11.07 -14.12 -9.20
N TYR A 245 -9.84 -14.57 -9.04
CA TYR A 245 -9.33 -15.73 -9.79
C TYR A 245 -10.20 -16.96 -9.63
N SER A 246 -10.68 -17.22 -8.42
CA SER A 246 -11.56 -18.37 -8.13
C SER A 246 -12.88 -18.31 -8.89
N THR A 247 -13.44 -17.11 -9.10
CA THR A 247 -14.65 -16.90 -9.91
C THR A 247 -14.38 -17.21 -11.38
N VAL A 248 -13.28 -16.69 -11.94
CA VAL A 248 -12.92 -16.90 -13.34
C VAL A 248 -12.63 -18.38 -13.64
N VAL A 249 -11.95 -19.08 -12.74
CA VAL A 249 -11.76 -20.54 -12.84
C VAL A 249 -13.10 -21.29 -12.87
N GLY A 250 -14.11 -20.79 -12.14
CA GLY A 250 -15.47 -21.36 -12.16
C GLY A 250 -16.18 -21.23 -13.52
N PHE A 251 -15.72 -20.37 -14.41
CA PHE A 251 -16.29 -20.21 -15.76
C PHE A 251 -15.73 -21.22 -16.78
N ILE A 252 -14.56 -21.83 -16.52
CA ILE A 252 -13.86 -22.73 -17.45
C ILE A 252 -14.75 -23.86 -17.99
N PRO A 253 -15.55 -24.58 -17.14
CA PRO A 253 -16.37 -25.67 -17.63
C PRO A 253 -17.60 -25.20 -18.43
N SER A 254 -17.88 -23.89 -18.47
CA SER A 254 -19.06 -23.33 -19.12
C SER A 254 -18.84 -23.07 -20.61
N LYS A 255 -19.87 -23.32 -21.43
CA LYS A 255 -19.91 -23.04 -22.86
C LYS A 255 -20.49 -21.65 -23.18
N VAL A 256 -20.81 -20.83 -22.19
CA VAL A 256 -21.37 -19.47 -22.38
C VAL A 256 -20.31 -18.60 -23.04
N LYS A 257 -20.64 -18.00 -24.19
CA LYS A 257 -19.76 -17.09 -24.92
C LYS A 257 -19.68 -15.73 -24.22
N GLY A 258 -18.49 -15.09 -24.24
CA GLY A 258 -18.27 -13.76 -23.69
C GLY A 258 -17.86 -13.75 -22.21
N LEU A 259 -17.67 -14.92 -21.55
CA LEU A 259 -17.15 -14.96 -20.19
C LEU A 259 -15.66 -14.61 -20.16
N PRO A 260 -15.18 -13.85 -19.15
CA PRO A 260 -13.76 -13.59 -18.96
C PRO A 260 -13.00 -14.89 -18.71
N ARG A 261 -11.85 -15.03 -19.39
CA ARG A 261 -11.00 -16.25 -19.31
C ARG A 261 -9.84 -16.12 -18.34
N THR A 262 -9.43 -14.88 -18.08
CA THR A 262 -8.30 -14.57 -17.19
C THR A 262 -8.60 -13.34 -16.35
N THR A 263 -7.97 -13.25 -15.19
CA THR A 263 -7.99 -12.05 -14.35
C THR A 263 -6.62 -11.92 -13.68
N SER A 264 -6.08 -10.72 -13.63
CA SER A 264 -4.90 -10.37 -12.83
C SER A 264 -5.28 -9.81 -11.46
N GLU A 265 -6.58 -9.78 -11.15
CA GLU A 265 -7.12 -9.25 -9.91
C GLU A 265 -6.77 -7.76 -9.66
N ASP A 266 -6.39 -7.04 -10.70
CA ASP A 266 -6.00 -5.64 -10.68
C ASP A 266 -7.01 -4.74 -11.40
N MET A 267 -6.71 -3.44 -11.45
CA MET A 267 -7.55 -2.44 -12.09
C MET A 267 -7.64 -2.58 -13.62
N LYS A 268 -6.78 -3.37 -14.24
CA LYS A 268 -6.80 -3.65 -15.70
C LYS A 268 -7.82 -4.72 -16.05
N SER A 269 -8.09 -5.63 -15.10
CA SER A 269 -9.04 -6.75 -15.25
C SER A 269 -10.48 -6.37 -14.95
N ARG A 270 -10.87 -5.11 -15.21
CA ARG A 270 -12.27 -4.66 -15.06
C ARG A 270 -13.14 -5.25 -16.14
N ILE A 271 -14.22 -5.89 -15.75
CA ILE A 271 -15.19 -6.45 -16.70
C ILE A 271 -15.90 -5.36 -17.50
N THR A 272 -16.16 -5.66 -18.75
CA THR A 272 -16.96 -4.85 -19.69
C THR A 272 -18.44 -5.07 -19.41
N GLU A 273 -19.31 -4.31 -20.10
CA GLU A 273 -20.77 -4.54 -20.00
C GLU A 273 -21.16 -5.88 -20.64
N GLU A 274 -20.55 -6.23 -21.77
CA GLU A 274 -20.78 -7.49 -22.46
C GLU A 274 -20.41 -8.71 -21.60
N GLU A 275 -19.28 -8.62 -20.89
CA GLU A 275 -18.87 -9.65 -19.93
C GLU A 275 -19.80 -9.74 -18.75
N ALA A 276 -20.29 -8.60 -18.22
CA ALA A 276 -21.27 -8.59 -17.13
C ALA A 276 -22.57 -9.26 -17.52
N GLU A 277 -23.05 -9.03 -18.76
CA GLU A 277 -24.23 -9.72 -19.30
C GLU A 277 -23.97 -11.22 -19.51
N ALA A 278 -22.78 -11.59 -19.98
CA ALA A 278 -22.39 -12.99 -20.12
C ALA A 278 -22.39 -13.72 -18.78
N ILE A 279 -21.91 -13.07 -17.71
CA ILE A 279 -21.91 -13.61 -16.35
C ILE A 279 -23.34 -13.79 -15.83
N ARG A 280 -24.24 -12.83 -16.07
CA ARG A 280 -25.67 -12.96 -15.71
C ARG A 280 -26.35 -14.12 -16.48
N ARG A 281 -25.96 -14.36 -17.76
CA ARG A 281 -26.42 -15.54 -18.52
C ARG A 281 -25.83 -16.83 -17.98
N TRP A 282 -24.57 -16.80 -17.54
CA TRP A 282 -23.91 -17.95 -16.94
C TRP A 282 -24.59 -18.43 -15.67
N GLU A 283 -25.12 -17.53 -14.83
CA GLU A 283 -25.89 -17.86 -13.62
C GLU A 283 -26.97 -18.91 -13.91
N LYS A 284 -27.67 -18.78 -15.05
CA LYS A 284 -28.78 -19.66 -15.48
C LYS A 284 -28.29 -20.94 -16.16
N SER A 285 -26.98 -21.13 -16.34
CA SER A 285 -26.42 -22.30 -17.00
C SER A 285 -26.24 -23.48 -16.03
N LYS A 286 -25.98 -24.69 -16.56
CA LYS A 286 -25.72 -25.89 -15.77
C LYS A 286 -24.60 -25.72 -14.73
N TYR A 287 -23.63 -24.85 -15.01
CA TYR A 287 -22.45 -24.59 -14.15
C TYR A 287 -22.55 -23.25 -13.43
N GLY A 288 -23.71 -22.57 -13.54
CA GLY A 288 -23.97 -21.29 -12.89
C GLY A 288 -23.96 -21.39 -11.38
N LYS A 289 -23.63 -20.29 -10.73
CA LYS A 289 -23.71 -20.12 -9.29
C LYS A 289 -24.46 -18.84 -8.97
N ASP A 290 -25.25 -18.86 -7.92
CA ASP A 290 -26.05 -17.72 -7.45
C ASP A 290 -25.15 -16.61 -6.90
N SER A 291 -23.94 -16.94 -6.45
CA SER A 291 -22.97 -15.97 -5.93
C SER A 291 -21.59 -16.15 -6.57
N ILE A 292 -20.91 -15.04 -6.70
CA ILE A 292 -19.52 -14.95 -7.18
C ILE A 292 -18.69 -14.07 -6.28
N ILE A 293 -17.37 -14.25 -6.33
CA ILE A 293 -16.43 -13.47 -5.55
C ILE A 293 -15.81 -12.39 -6.45
N ILE A 294 -15.88 -11.16 -5.98
CA ILE A 294 -15.27 -9.99 -6.62
C ILE A 294 -14.21 -9.37 -5.72
N ILE A 295 -13.35 -8.55 -6.31
CA ILE A 295 -12.42 -7.71 -5.55
C ILE A 295 -13.13 -6.44 -5.10
N ARG A 296 -13.03 -6.16 -3.81
CA ARG A 296 -13.64 -4.98 -3.18
C ARG A 296 -12.92 -3.71 -3.61
N LYS A 297 -13.68 -2.68 -3.93
CA LYS A 297 -13.14 -1.35 -4.24
C LYS A 297 -13.00 -0.53 -2.97
N ILE A 298 -11.81 0.04 -2.77
CA ILE A 298 -11.52 0.97 -1.69
C ILE A 298 -11.63 2.40 -2.25
N PRO A 299 -12.42 3.30 -1.64
CA PRO A 299 -12.55 4.70 -2.09
C PRO A 299 -11.33 5.52 -1.67
N PHE A 300 -10.20 5.39 -2.37
CA PHE A 300 -8.93 6.01 -1.99
C PHE A 300 -8.98 7.55 -1.97
N ALA A 301 -9.82 8.16 -2.79
CA ALA A 301 -10.00 9.60 -2.85
C ALA A 301 -10.32 10.25 -1.49
N ILE A 302 -11.11 9.57 -0.65
CA ILE A 302 -11.44 10.06 0.70
C ILE A 302 -10.18 10.13 1.58
N PHE A 303 -9.35 9.09 1.53
CA PHE A 303 -8.12 9.02 2.34
C PHE A 303 -7.08 10.04 1.89
N ILE A 304 -7.01 10.32 0.57
CA ILE A 304 -6.15 11.36 0.03
C ILE A 304 -6.55 12.72 0.60
N VAL A 305 -7.83 13.06 0.59
CA VAL A 305 -8.31 14.32 1.17
C VAL A 305 -8.07 14.39 2.68
N CYS A 306 -8.44 13.34 3.42
CA CYS A 306 -8.25 13.32 4.88
C CYS A 306 -6.77 13.34 5.32
N GLY A 307 -5.88 12.79 4.52
CA GLY A 307 -4.45 12.76 4.84
C GLY A 307 -3.69 14.03 4.46
N THR A 308 -4.33 14.95 3.70
CA THR A 308 -3.75 16.23 3.30
C THR A 308 -4.27 17.43 4.13
N ILE A 309 -5.34 17.24 4.88
CA ILE A 309 -5.88 18.22 5.84
C ILE A 309 -5.27 17.99 7.22
#